data_f19081a87addb644b14f3a599fd0e004
#
_entry.id   f19081a87addb644b14f3a599fd0e004
#
_cell.length_a   1.000
_cell.length_b   1.000
_cell.length_c   1.000
_cell.angle_alpha   90.00
_cell.angle_beta   90.00
_cell.angle_gamma   90.00
#
_symmetry.space_group_name_H-M   'P 1'
#
loop_
_entity.id
_entity.type
_entity.pdbx_description
1 polymer ?
#
loop_
_entity_poly.entity_id
_entity_poly.type
_entity_poly.pdbx_seq_one_letter_code
_entity_poly.pdbx_strand_id
1 'polypeptide(L)'
;MRNVLILGASGQIARWVVKGLAGQGDLRQTLLLRDPKKLSGREPANARVVIGSVLDKPLLKEAMAGQEIVYANLSGDNLDKQAQAVITAMQAAGVKRLVFVLSLGIYDEVPGKFGEWNRGIIGEELKPYRRAADVIEASGLDYTILRPAWLTDEDEVDYELTAKGQPFQGTVVSRRSVGDLITRILVSPKLHLGENLGIHQPGSDGDKPYFM
;
A
#
# COMPACT_ATOMS: atom_id res chain seq x y z
N MET A 1 0.88 0.02 -23.52
CA MET A 1 0.82 1.12 -22.51
C MET A 1 -0.03 0.59 -21.38
N ARG A 2 0.53 0.55 -20.16
CA ARG A 2 -0.12 -0.05 -18.97
C ARG A 2 -0.84 1.03 -18.15
N ASN A 3 -2.06 0.74 -17.70
CA ASN A 3 -2.86 1.65 -16.90
C ASN A 3 -2.84 1.23 -15.41
N VAL A 4 -2.44 2.12 -14.53
CA VAL A 4 -2.37 1.88 -13.08
C VAL A 4 -3.31 2.84 -12.36
N LEU A 5 -4.24 2.31 -11.56
CA LEU A 5 -5.08 3.07 -10.66
C LEU A 5 -4.43 3.14 -9.29
N ILE A 6 -4.17 4.36 -8.79
CA ILE A 6 -3.60 4.62 -7.48
C ILE A 6 -4.70 5.19 -6.58
N LEU A 7 -5.13 4.41 -5.60
CA LEU A 7 -6.13 4.77 -4.60
C LEU A 7 -5.45 5.37 -3.37
N GLY A 8 -5.89 6.54 -2.94
CA GLY A 8 -5.21 7.29 -1.87
C GLY A 8 -3.91 7.95 -2.35
N ALA A 9 -3.90 8.45 -3.59
CA ALA A 9 -2.71 8.97 -4.28
C ALA A 9 -2.01 10.15 -3.57
N SER A 10 -2.68 10.84 -2.65
CA SER A 10 -2.10 11.91 -1.84
C SER A 10 -1.38 11.42 -0.57
N GLY A 11 -1.42 10.11 -0.28
CA GLY A 11 -0.73 9.51 0.85
C GLY A 11 0.79 9.65 0.75
N GLN A 12 1.47 9.68 1.90
CA GLN A 12 2.91 9.94 1.96
C GLN A 12 3.76 8.90 1.20
N ILE A 13 3.42 7.61 1.28
CA ILE A 13 4.07 6.56 0.47
C ILE A 13 3.67 6.72 -1.01
N ALA A 14 2.37 6.94 -1.28
CA ALA A 14 1.88 7.04 -2.65
C ALA A 14 2.55 8.15 -3.45
N ARG A 15 2.97 9.25 -2.81
CA ARG A 15 3.73 10.34 -3.48
C ARG A 15 5.06 9.85 -4.06
N TRP A 16 5.77 8.97 -3.36
CA TRP A 16 7.00 8.35 -3.87
C TRP A 16 6.72 7.46 -5.06
N VAL A 17 5.64 6.67 -5.01
CA VAL A 17 5.20 5.82 -6.12
C VAL A 17 4.82 6.66 -7.34
N VAL A 18 3.97 7.67 -7.17
CA VAL A 18 3.55 8.59 -8.25
C VAL A 18 4.78 9.22 -8.93
N LYS A 19 5.75 9.68 -8.13
CA LYS A 19 7.02 10.23 -8.62
C LYS A 19 7.85 9.17 -9.36
N GLY A 20 7.98 7.97 -8.80
CA GLY A 20 8.74 6.86 -9.41
C GLY A 20 8.17 6.39 -10.75
N LEU A 21 6.85 6.49 -10.94
CA LEU A 21 6.17 6.14 -12.18
C LEU A 21 6.12 7.28 -13.22
N ALA A 22 6.48 8.51 -12.84
CA ALA A 22 6.37 9.69 -13.71
C ALA A 22 7.22 9.57 -14.99
N GLY A 23 8.39 8.91 -14.91
CA GLY A 23 9.30 8.72 -16.05
C GLY A 23 9.05 7.46 -16.89
N GLN A 24 8.03 6.66 -16.54
CA GLN A 24 7.74 5.41 -17.24
C GLN A 24 6.84 5.68 -18.46
N GLY A 25 7.44 5.78 -19.66
CA GLY A 25 6.76 6.18 -20.89
C GLY A 25 5.68 5.21 -21.38
N ASP A 26 5.72 3.96 -20.93
CA ASP A 26 4.75 2.90 -21.25
C ASP A 26 3.65 2.75 -20.19
N LEU A 27 3.57 3.67 -19.20
CA LEU A 27 2.66 3.61 -18.08
C LEU A 27 1.83 4.90 -17.94
N ARG A 28 0.54 4.75 -17.67
CA ARG A 28 -0.38 5.85 -17.33
C ARG A 28 -0.94 5.67 -15.94
N GLN A 29 -1.00 6.77 -15.19
CA GLN A 29 -1.49 6.80 -13.82
C GLN A 29 -2.90 7.40 -13.76
N THR A 30 -3.81 6.76 -13.02
CA THR A 30 -5.08 7.36 -12.58
C THR A 30 -4.98 7.56 -11.08
N LEU A 31 -5.00 8.81 -10.62
CA LEU A 31 -4.80 9.19 -9.23
C LEU A 31 -6.15 9.47 -8.58
N LEU A 32 -6.65 8.54 -7.75
CA LEU A 32 -7.89 8.74 -7.00
C LEU A 32 -7.59 9.22 -5.58
N LEU A 33 -8.16 10.36 -5.20
CA LEU A 33 -7.98 10.99 -3.90
C LEU A 33 -9.15 11.91 -3.55
N ARG A 34 -9.35 12.18 -2.26
CA ARG A 34 -10.48 12.99 -1.77
C ARG A 34 -10.23 14.50 -1.86
N ASP A 35 -8.99 14.93 -1.67
CA ASP A 35 -8.62 16.35 -1.63
C ASP A 35 -7.46 16.63 -2.61
N PRO A 36 -7.76 17.22 -3.79
CA PRO A 36 -6.75 17.51 -4.80
C PRO A 36 -5.71 18.53 -4.37
N LYS A 37 -6.00 19.39 -3.39
CA LYS A 37 -5.04 20.35 -2.85
C LYS A 37 -3.80 19.67 -2.27
N LYS A 38 -3.93 18.43 -1.84
CA LYS A 38 -2.81 17.63 -1.32
C LYS A 38 -1.79 17.20 -2.38
N LEU A 39 -2.13 17.23 -3.66
CA LEU A 39 -1.18 17.01 -4.76
C LEU A 39 -0.36 18.28 -5.05
N SER A 40 -0.91 19.46 -4.76
CA SER A 40 -0.20 20.76 -4.90
C SER A 40 0.38 21.00 -6.31
N GLY A 41 -0.31 20.58 -7.37
CA GLY A 41 0.16 20.74 -8.75
C GLY A 41 1.39 19.91 -9.11
N ARG A 42 1.60 18.79 -8.39
CA ARG A 42 2.74 17.89 -8.63
C ARG A 42 2.35 16.65 -9.44
N GLU A 43 1.22 16.71 -10.13
CA GLU A 43 0.75 15.63 -10.98
C GLU A 43 1.70 15.46 -12.17
N PRO A 44 2.24 14.24 -12.40
CA PRO A 44 3.09 14.01 -13.56
C PRO A 44 2.28 14.04 -14.85
N ALA A 45 2.96 14.36 -15.97
CA ALA A 45 2.34 14.46 -17.30
C ALA A 45 1.61 13.17 -17.76
N ASN A 46 2.02 12.02 -17.24
CA ASN A 46 1.39 10.72 -17.51
C ASN A 46 0.27 10.36 -16.53
N ALA A 47 -0.27 11.33 -15.76
CA ALA A 47 -1.30 11.10 -14.77
C ALA A 47 -2.59 11.87 -15.08
N ARG A 48 -3.73 11.28 -14.73
CA ARG A 48 -5.03 11.96 -14.61
C ARG A 48 -5.53 11.87 -13.17
N VAL A 49 -6.23 12.90 -12.72
CA VAL A 49 -6.77 12.97 -11.34
C VAL A 49 -8.27 12.65 -11.35
N VAL A 50 -8.69 11.83 -10.40
CA VAL A 50 -10.09 11.52 -10.10
C VAL A 50 -10.35 11.92 -8.63
N ILE A 51 -11.32 12.80 -8.40
CA ILE A 51 -11.62 13.32 -7.07
C ILE A 51 -12.81 12.58 -6.48
N GLY A 52 -12.58 11.89 -5.36
CA GLY A 52 -13.65 11.20 -4.64
C GLY A 52 -13.15 10.11 -3.69
N SER A 53 -14.10 9.33 -3.20
CA SER A 53 -13.86 8.24 -2.23
C SER A 53 -13.92 6.88 -2.92
N VAL A 54 -13.12 5.93 -2.44
CA VAL A 54 -13.22 4.51 -2.85
C VAL A 54 -14.55 3.86 -2.42
N LEU A 55 -15.28 4.48 -1.52
CA LEU A 55 -16.61 4.03 -1.10
C LEU A 55 -17.74 4.57 -2.00
N ASP A 56 -17.43 5.50 -2.90
CA ASP A 56 -18.36 5.94 -3.96
C ASP A 56 -18.32 4.90 -5.09
N LYS A 57 -19.29 3.99 -5.08
CA LYS A 57 -19.33 2.85 -6.00
C LYS A 57 -19.39 3.26 -7.49
N PRO A 58 -20.24 4.23 -7.91
CA PRO A 58 -20.27 4.71 -9.29
C PRO A 58 -18.90 5.26 -9.73
N LEU A 59 -18.32 6.14 -8.93
CA LEU A 59 -17.03 6.77 -9.20
C LEU A 59 -15.90 5.72 -9.26
N LEU A 60 -15.88 4.79 -8.32
CA LEU A 60 -14.84 3.74 -8.30
C LEU A 60 -14.96 2.81 -9.51
N LYS A 61 -16.19 2.48 -9.95
CA LYS A 61 -16.45 1.71 -11.17
C LYS A 61 -15.91 2.43 -12.41
N GLU A 62 -16.16 3.73 -12.52
CA GLU A 62 -15.64 4.54 -13.63
C GLU A 62 -14.11 4.63 -13.61
N ALA A 63 -13.52 4.88 -12.45
CA ALA A 63 -12.06 4.95 -12.29
C ALA A 63 -11.37 3.62 -12.60
N MET A 64 -12.05 2.49 -12.35
CA MET A 64 -11.55 1.14 -12.57
C MET A 64 -11.55 0.75 -14.06
N ALA A 65 -12.38 1.39 -14.89
CA ALA A 65 -12.50 1.04 -16.29
C ALA A 65 -11.17 1.18 -17.06
N GLY A 66 -10.74 0.10 -17.73
CA GLY A 66 -9.51 0.06 -18.52
C GLY A 66 -8.22 0.04 -17.69
N GLN A 67 -8.30 -0.17 -16.39
CA GLN A 67 -7.11 -0.36 -15.56
C GLN A 67 -6.58 -1.80 -15.67
N GLU A 68 -5.28 -1.98 -15.48
CA GLU A 68 -4.63 -3.29 -15.46
C GLU A 68 -4.11 -3.65 -14.06
N ILE A 69 -3.75 -2.63 -13.29
CA ILE A 69 -3.20 -2.79 -11.94
C ILE A 69 -3.84 -1.76 -11.02
N VAL A 70 -4.13 -2.16 -9.79
CA VAL A 70 -4.56 -1.27 -8.70
C VAL A 70 -3.51 -1.25 -7.61
N TYR A 71 -3.10 -0.06 -7.21
CA TYR A 71 -2.33 0.19 -6.01
C TYR A 71 -3.19 0.93 -4.99
N ALA A 72 -3.36 0.37 -3.80
CA ALA A 72 -4.16 0.93 -2.72
C ALA A 72 -3.27 1.35 -1.54
N ASN A 73 -3.28 2.66 -1.25
CA ASN A 73 -2.64 3.31 -0.10
C ASN A 73 -3.73 3.95 0.76
N LEU A 74 -4.55 3.10 1.36
CA LEU A 74 -5.74 3.47 2.10
C LEU A 74 -5.54 3.31 3.61
N SER A 75 -6.36 3.96 4.42
CA SER A 75 -6.31 3.88 5.88
C SER A 75 -7.65 4.24 6.52
N GLY A 76 -7.76 4.01 7.81
CA GLY A 76 -8.92 4.37 8.64
C GLY A 76 -9.66 3.17 9.22
N ASP A 77 -10.61 3.47 10.11
CA ASP A 77 -11.33 2.46 10.90
C ASP A 77 -12.22 1.52 10.07
N ASN A 78 -12.48 1.88 8.82
CA ASN A 78 -13.28 1.12 7.87
C ASN A 78 -12.45 0.55 6.71
N LEU A 79 -11.16 0.29 6.94
CA LEU A 79 -10.24 -0.18 5.90
C LEU A 79 -10.69 -1.50 5.25
N ASP A 80 -11.28 -2.39 6.03
CA ASP A 80 -11.91 -3.62 5.56
C ASP A 80 -13.04 -3.36 4.55
N LYS A 81 -13.90 -2.37 4.81
CA LYS A 81 -14.97 -1.97 3.88
C LYS A 81 -14.40 -1.32 2.62
N GLN A 82 -13.34 -0.52 2.76
CA GLN A 82 -12.64 0.06 1.62
C GLN A 82 -12.00 -1.04 0.76
N ALA A 83 -11.30 -2.01 1.36
CA ALA A 83 -10.73 -3.16 0.67
C ALA A 83 -11.80 -3.98 -0.07
N GLN A 84 -12.93 -4.27 0.57
CA GLN A 84 -14.04 -4.98 -0.05
C GLN A 84 -14.62 -4.21 -1.26
N ALA A 85 -14.76 -2.90 -1.16
CA ALA A 85 -15.24 -2.07 -2.27
C ALA A 85 -14.29 -2.12 -3.46
N VAL A 86 -12.97 -2.03 -3.21
CA VAL A 86 -11.92 -2.15 -4.23
C VAL A 86 -11.96 -3.52 -4.91
N ILE A 87 -11.99 -4.60 -4.13
CA ILE A 87 -12.05 -5.98 -4.64
C ILE A 87 -13.29 -6.17 -5.53
N THR A 88 -14.46 -5.73 -5.07
CA THR A 88 -15.71 -5.82 -5.83
C THR A 88 -15.61 -5.08 -7.17
N ALA A 89 -15.05 -3.86 -7.17
CA ALA A 89 -14.89 -3.08 -8.39
C ALA A 89 -13.87 -3.71 -9.35
N MET A 90 -12.77 -4.25 -8.83
CA MET A 90 -11.76 -4.97 -9.62
C MET A 90 -12.35 -6.21 -10.28
N GLN A 91 -13.07 -7.04 -9.52
CA GLN A 91 -13.72 -8.26 -10.05
C GLN A 91 -14.73 -7.92 -11.14
N ALA A 92 -15.56 -6.88 -10.93
CA ALA A 92 -16.53 -6.42 -11.92
C ALA A 92 -15.89 -5.89 -13.21
N ALA A 93 -14.68 -5.31 -13.12
CA ALA A 93 -13.94 -4.80 -14.27
C ALA A 93 -12.96 -5.82 -14.89
N GLY A 94 -12.83 -7.02 -14.31
CA GLY A 94 -11.88 -8.03 -14.75
C GLY A 94 -10.41 -7.71 -14.43
N VAL A 95 -10.15 -6.74 -13.55
CA VAL A 95 -8.80 -6.35 -13.12
C VAL A 95 -8.36 -7.31 -12.01
N LYS A 96 -7.18 -7.92 -12.17
CA LYS A 96 -6.73 -8.97 -11.25
C LYS A 96 -5.59 -8.53 -10.33
N ARG A 97 -4.70 -7.64 -10.78
CA ARG A 97 -3.47 -7.28 -10.07
C ARG A 97 -3.72 -6.19 -9.03
N LEU A 98 -3.52 -6.52 -7.74
CA LEU A 98 -3.69 -5.62 -6.60
C LEU A 98 -2.39 -5.52 -5.80
N VAL A 99 -1.94 -4.31 -5.50
CA VAL A 99 -0.91 -4.03 -4.48
C VAL A 99 -1.56 -3.23 -3.36
N PHE A 100 -1.49 -3.72 -2.13
CA PHE A 100 -2.16 -3.08 -0.99
C PHE A 100 -1.19 -2.88 0.17
N VAL A 101 -1.10 -1.65 0.68
CA VAL A 101 -0.29 -1.35 1.86
C VAL A 101 -1.15 -1.49 3.11
N LEU A 102 -0.71 -2.33 4.02
CA LEU A 102 -1.29 -2.51 5.34
C LEU A 102 -0.30 -2.05 6.43
N SER A 103 -0.07 -2.86 7.46
CA SER A 103 0.82 -2.54 8.58
C SER A 103 1.45 -3.79 9.17
N LEU A 104 2.62 -3.65 9.78
CA LEU A 104 3.17 -4.68 10.66
C LEU A 104 2.19 -4.97 11.83
N GLY A 105 2.33 -6.14 12.44
CA GLY A 105 1.61 -6.54 13.65
C GLY A 105 0.18 -7.04 13.44
N ILE A 106 -0.33 -7.06 12.21
CA ILE A 106 -1.70 -7.53 11.92
C ILE A 106 -1.88 -9.04 12.09
N TYR A 107 -0.81 -9.82 12.14
CA TYR A 107 -0.81 -11.28 12.37
C TYR A 107 -0.18 -11.66 13.70
N ASP A 108 0.07 -10.69 14.58
CA ASP A 108 0.78 -10.89 15.84
C ASP A 108 2.22 -11.40 15.63
N GLU A 109 2.81 -11.05 14.51
CA GLU A 109 4.11 -11.52 14.03
C GLU A 109 5.31 -10.74 14.56
N VAL A 110 5.09 -9.66 15.29
CA VAL A 110 6.16 -8.82 15.87
C VAL A 110 6.56 -9.38 17.23
N PRO A 111 7.78 -9.94 17.37
CA PRO A 111 8.19 -10.60 18.60
C PRO A 111 8.71 -9.64 19.69
N GLY A 112 8.83 -10.15 20.92
CA GLY A 112 9.52 -9.52 22.03
C GLY A 112 8.95 -8.18 22.45
N LYS A 113 9.80 -7.35 23.03
CA LYS A 113 9.41 -6.03 23.58
C LYS A 113 8.87 -5.08 22.53
N PHE A 114 9.41 -5.13 21.32
CA PHE A 114 8.85 -4.33 20.22
C PHE A 114 7.41 -4.73 19.91
N GLY A 115 7.09 -6.02 19.89
CA GLY A 115 5.72 -6.49 19.69
C GLY A 115 4.78 -6.05 20.81
N GLU A 116 5.22 -6.14 22.08
CA GLU A 116 4.45 -5.66 23.23
C GLU A 116 4.19 -4.16 23.13
N TRP A 117 5.23 -3.37 22.85
CA TRP A 117 5.12 -1.93 22.64
C TRP A 117 4.18 -1.57 21.50
N ASN A 118 4.36 -2.20 20.33
CA ASN A 118 3.54 -1.96 19.14
C ASN A 118 2.05 -2.25 19.40
N ARG A 119 1.74 -3.38 20.03
CA ARG A 119 0.35 -3.70 20.45
C ARG A 119 -0.21 -2.68 21.42
N GLY A 120 0.60 -2.20 22.35
CA GLY A 120 0.19 -1.17 23.32
C GLY A 120 -0.16 0.17 22.66
N ILE A 121 0.51 0.52 21.57
CA ILE A 121 0.30 1.81 20.90
C ILE A 121 -0.81 1.74 19.83
N ILE A 122 -0.80 0.72 18.94
CA ILE A 122 -1.68 0.68 17.78
C ILE A 122 -2.53 -0.60 17.67
N GLY A 123 -2.55 -1.45 18.70
CA GLY A 123 -3.22 -2.76 18.61
C GLY A 123 -4.69 -2.69 18.20
N GLU A 124 -5.45 -1.73 18.72
CA GLU A 124 -6.86 -1.53 18.33
C GLU A 124 -6.99 -1.03 16.88
N GLU A 125 -6.09 -0.16 16.45
CA GLU A 125 -6.06 0.39 15.09
C GLU A 125 -5.70 -0.66 14.04
N LEU A 126 -5.01 -1.74 14.43
CA LEU A 126 -4.65 -2.84 13.54
C LEU A 126 -5.83 -3.77 13.19
N LYS A 127 -6.92 -3.76 13.96
CA LYS A 127 -8.07 -4.66 13.73
C LYS A 127 -8.71 -4.49 12.34
N PRO A 128 -9.02 -3.27 11.86
CA PRO A 128 -9.52 -3.09 10.49
C PRO A 128 -8.49 -3.45 9.41
N TYR A 129 -7.18 -3.29 9.70
CA TYR A 129 -6.10 -3.70 8.79
C TYR A 129 -6.02 -5.23 8.68
N ARG A 130 -6.18 -5.94 9.80
CA ARG A 130 -6.25 -7.41 9.80
C ARG A 130 -7.43 -7.90 8.98
N ARG A 131 -8.64 -7.36 9.20
CA ARG A 131 -9.82 -7.72 8.42
C ARG A 131 -9.65 -7.40 6.93
N ALA A 132 -8.99 -6.29 6.60
CA ALA A 132 -8.66 -5.97 5.20
C ALA A 132 -7.72 -7.01 4.58
N ALA A 133 -6.71 -7.48 5.31
CA ALA A 133 -5.84 -8.56 4.86
C ALA A 133 -6.63 -9.84 4.59
N ASP A 134 -7.52 -10.23 5.50
CA ASP A 134 -8.32 -11.45 5.37
C ASP A 134 -9.21 -11.42 4.11
N VAL A 135 -9.86 -10.29 3.80
CA VAL A 135 -10.69 -10.19 2.59
C VAL A 135 -9.87 -10.12 1.30
N ILE A 136 -8.67 -9.53 1.33
CA ILE A 136 -7.76 -9.49 0.19
C ILE A 136 -7.24 -10.90 -0.12
N GLU A 137 -6.79 -11.63 0.89
CA GLU A 137 -6.26 -13.01 0.74
C GLU A 137 -7.34 -13.98 0.25
N ALA A 138 -8.59 -13.78 0.64
CA ALA A 138 -9.73 -14.58 0.19
C ALA A 138 -10.29 -14.16 -1.19
N SER A 139 -9.83 -13.07 -1.79
CA SER A 139 -10.44 -12.45 -2.97
C SER A 139 -10.25 -13.21 -4.28
N GLY A 140 -9.25 -14.08 -4.35
CA GLY A 140 -8.82 -14.73 -5.62
C GLY A 140 -8.10 -13.78 -6.59
N LEU A 141 -7.71 -12.57 -6.14
CA LEU A 141 -6.92 -11.63 -6.93
C LEU A 141 -5.42 -11.99 -6.91
N ASP A 142 -4.70 -11.52 -7.91
CA ASP A 142 -3.24 -11.55 -7.95
C ASP A 142 -2.70 -10.43 -7.04
N TYR A 143 -2.77 -10.64 -5.73
CA TYR A 143 -2.41 -9.61 -4.77
C TYR A 143 -0.91 -9.59 -4.42
N THR A 144 -0.46 -8.44 -3.94
CA THR A 144 0.69 -8.28 -3.04
C THR A 144 0.25 -7.41 -1.87
N ILE A 145 0.40 -7.91 -0.65
CA ILE A 145 0.21 -7.13 0.57
C ILE A 145 1.58 -6.72 1.10
N LEU A 146 1.75 -5.46 1.44
CA LEU A 146 2.94 -4.94 2.11
C LEU A 146 2.59 -4.50 3.53
N ARG A 147 3.40 -4.92 4.50
CA ARG A 147 3.28 -4.62 5.92
C ARG A 147 4.51 -3.83 6.40
N PRO A 148 4.56 -2.51 6.16
CA PRO A 148 5.69 -1.71 6.58
C PRO A 148 5.86 -1.69 8.10
N ALA A 149 7.13 -1.64 8.55
CA ALA A 149 7.51 -1.19 9.87
C ALA A 149 7.13 0.29 10.09
N TRP A 150 7.48 0.87 11.21
CA TRP A 150 7.21 2.27 11.50
C TRP A 150 7.91 3.18 10.48
N LEU A 151 7.13 4.10 9.92
CA LEU A 151 7.56 4.87 8.75
C LEU A 151 8.38 6.09 9.12
N THR A 152 9.55 6.24 8.49
CA THR A 152 10.39 7.43 8.59
C THR A 152 10.31 8.28 7.31
N ASP A 153 10.83 9.50 7.38
CA ASP A 153 10.98 10.40 6.22
C ASP A 153 12.45 10.49 5.72
N GLU A 154 13.26 9.51 6.12
CA GLU A 154 14.64 9.36 5.64
C GLU A 154 14.69 9.26 4.11
N ASP A 155 15.63 9.97 3.50
CA ASP A 155 15.77 9.99 2.03
C ASP A 155 16.69 8.88 1.53
N GLU A 156 16.29 7.63 1.82
CA GLU A 156 17.04 6.42 1.48
C GLU A 156 16.17 5.34 0.86
N VAL A 157 16.79 4.43 0.13
CA VAL A 157 16.21 3.17 -0.34
C VAL A 157 17.07 2.05 0.20
N ASP A 158 16.66 1.54 1.37
CA ASP A 158 17.31 0.42 2.06
C ASP A 158 16.25 -0.40 2.79
N TYR A 159 16.03 -1.64 2.37
CA TYR A 159 15.00 -2.49 2.96
C TYR A 159 15.27 -3.98 2.75
N GLU A 160 14.77 -4.74 3.70
CA GLU A 160 14.63 -6.20 3.63
C GLU A 160 13.17 -6.61 3.77
N LEU A 161 12.87 -7.82 3.31
CA LEU A 161 11.50 -8.35 3.29
C LEU A 161 11.39 -9.56 4.21
N THR A 162 10.28 -9.62 4.96
CA THR A 162 9.92 -10.75 5.82
C THR A 162 8.65 -11.40 5.29
N ALA A 163 8.68 -12.67 4.97
CA ALA A 163 7.51 -13.40 4.50
C ALA A 163 6.45 -13.54 5.61
N LYS A 164 5.17 -13.66 5.22
CA LYS A 164 4.10 -13.99 6.16
C LYS A 164 4.42 -15.31 6.88
N GLY A 165 4.19 -15.33 8.19
CA GLY A 165 4.47 -16.50 9.05
C GLY A 165 5.89 -16.55 9.59
N GLN A 166 6.77 -15.63 9.18
CA GLN A 166 8.08 -15.43 9.79
C GLN A 166 8.02 -14.31 10.84
N PRO A 167 8.82 -14.38 11.92
CA PRO A 167 8.94 -13.28 12.86
C PRO A 167 9.35 -11.99 12.15
N PHE A 168 8.63 -10.90 12.41
CA PHE A 168 8.92 -9.60 11.81
C PHE A 168 10.24 -9.05 12.40
N GLN A 169 11.10 -8.53 11.56
CA GLN A 169 12.37 -7.93 11.94
C GLN A 169 12.37 -6.43 11.68
N GLY A 170 13.25 -5.71 12.41
CA GLY A 170 13.39 -4.27 12.30
C GLY A 170 12.19 -3.48 12.84
N THR A 171 12.44 -2.25 13.22
CA THR A 171 11.43 -1.38 13.84
C THR A 171 10.95 -0.26 12.91
N VAL A 172 11.74 0.11 11.91
CA VAL A 172 11.48 1.25 11.01
C VAL A 172 11.71 0.90 9.54
N VAL A 173 11.17 1.73 8.66
CA VAL A 173 11.47 1.75 7.22
C VAL A 173 11.12 3.13 6.66
N SER A 174 11.92 3.63 5.71
CA SER A 174 11.61 4.90 5.06
C SER A 174 10.40 4.76 4.12
N ARG A 175 9.57 5.81 4.04
CA ARG A 175 8.48 5.88 3.04
C ARG A 175 9.00 5.78 1.61
N ARG A 176 10.23 6.23 1.38
CA ARG A 176 10.90 6.13 0.08
C ARG A 176 11.23 4.68 -0.27
N SER A 177 11.74 3.88 0.67
CA SER A 177 11.99 2.44 0.50
C SER A 177 10.71 1.68 0.15
N VAL A 178 9.61 1.94 0.87
CA VAL A 178 8.31 1.31 0.57
C VAL A 178 7.81 1.75 -0.82
N GLY A 179 7.95 3.03 -1.15
CA GLY A 179 7.59 3.56 -2.46
C GLY A 179 8.41 2.98 -3.62
N ASP A 180 9.70 2.73 -3.40
CA ASP A 180 10.58 2.06 -4.38
C ASP A 180 10.11 0.62 -4.66
N LEU A 181 9.89 -0.17 -3.62
CA LEU A 181 9.39 -1.55 -3.79
C LEU A 181 8.07 -1.58 -4.55
N ILE A 182 7.11 -0.72 -4.19
CA ILE A 182 5.82 -0.63 -4.89
C ILE A 182 6.03 -0.24 -6.35
N THR A 183 6.86 0.74 -6.63
CA THR A 183 7.18 1.17 -8.00
C THR A 183 7.74 0.00 -8.82
N ARG A 184 8.67 -0.77 -8.27
CA ARG A 184 9.22 -1.97 -8.93
C ARG A 184 8.15 -3.02 -9.22
N ILE A 185 7.23 -3.26 -8.28
CA ILE A 185 6.11 -4.19 -8.47
C ILE A 185 5.17 -3.71 -9.58
N LEU A 186 4.85 -2.41 -9.64
CA LEU A 186 3.97 -1.84 -10.66
C LEU A 186 4.60 -1.86 -12.06
N VAL A 187 5.91 -1.66 -12.14
CA VAL A 187 6.68 -1.79 -13.40
C VAL A 187 6.83 -3.26 -13.82
N SER A 188 6.98 -4.16 -12.86
CA SER A 188 7.12 -5.61 -13.08
C SER A 188 6.00 -6.38 -12.36
N PRO A 189 4.77 -6.46 -12.91
CA PRO A 189 3.58 -6.92 -12.18
C PRO A 189 3.63 -8.38 -11.70
N LYS A 190 4.52 -9.18 -12.25
CA LYS A 190 4.74 -10.57 -11.81
C LYS A 190 5.58 -10.68 -10.54
N LEU A 191 6.22 -9.58 -10.12
CA LEU A 191 7.01 -9.55 -8.89
C LEU A 191 6.07 -9.66 -7.67
N HIS A 192 6.39 -10.55 -6.75
CA HIS A 192 5.66 -10.78 -5.48
C HIS A 192 4.16 -11.11 -5.64
N LEU A 193 3.79 -11.89 -6.66
CA LEU A 193 2.41 -12.36 -6.84
C LEU A 193 1.99 -13.33 -5.73
N GLY A 194 0.84 -13.06 -5.10
CA GLY A 194 0.30 -13.88 -4.03
C GLY A 194 1.07 -13.76 -2.71
N GLU A 195 1.99 -12.79 -2.61
CA GLU A 195 2.82 -12.63 -1.43
C GLU A 195 2.28 -11.58 -0.46
N ASN A 196 2.53 -11.83 0.83
CA ASN A 196 2.23 -10.94 1.94
C ASN A 196 3.52 -10.71 2.71
N LEU A 197 4.11 -9.52 2.55
CA LEU A 197 5.48 -9.22 2.93
C LEU A 197 5.55 -8.10 3.97
N GLY A 198 6.28 -8.36 5.05
CA GLY A 198 6.82 -7.31 5.92
C GLY A 198 7.94 -6.58 5.19
N ILE A 199 8.07 -5.29 5.42
CA ILE A 199 9.18 -4.48 4.90
C ILE A 199 9.76 -3.62 6.02
N HIS A 200 11.07 -3.72 6.22
CA HIS A 200 11.81 -3.02 7.27
C HIS A 200 13.21 -2.63 6.78
N GLN A 201 13.83 -1.68 7.47
CA GLN A 201 15.22 -1.29 7.24
C GLN A 201 16.14 -2.31 7.93
N PRO A 202 17.18 -2.83 7.26
CA PRO A 202 18.18 -3.71 7.85
C PRO A 202 18.82 -3.08 9.09
N GLY A 203 19.06 -3.90 10.13
CA GLY A 203 19.76 -3.45 11.34
C GLY A 203 18.99 -2.44 12.18
N SER A 204 17.69 -2.25 11.93
CA SER A 204 16.83 -1.35 12.72
C SER A 204 16.13 -2.06 13.89
N ASP A 205 16.65 -3.21 14.32
CA ASP A 205 16.11 -3.95 15.45
C ASP A 205 16.19 -3.14 16.76
N GLY A 206 15.19 -3.31 17.61
CA GLY A 206 15.12 -2.61 18.88
C GLY A 206 13.82 -2.86 19.63
N ASP A 207 13.70 -2.31 20.83
CA ASP A 207 12.50 -2.42 21.67
C ASP A 207 11.35 -1.50 21.20
N LYS A 208 11.67 -0.50 20.39
CA LYS A 208 10.74 0.47 19.74
C LYS A 208 11.47 1.24 18.64
N PRO A 209 10.75 1.99 17.76
CA PRO A 209 11.39 2.90 16.82
C PRO A 209 12.26 3.95 17.52
N TYR A 210 13.39 4.30 16.94
CA TYR A 210 14.37 5.20 17.56
C TYR A 210 13.85 6.64 17.78
N PHE A 211 12.78 7.01 17.11
CA PHE A 211 12.16 8.34 17.19
C PHE A 211 10.93 8.40 18.14
N MET A 212 10.63 7.30 18.87
CA MET A 212 9.48 7.17 19.77
C MET A 212 9.86 7.09 21.25
#